data_295049abf5c70b5ca159ba7f1825083b
#
_entry.id   295049abf5c70b5ca159ba7f1825083b
#
_cell.length_a   1.000
_cell.length_b   1.000
_cell.length_c   1.000
_cell.angle_alpha   90.00
_cell.angle_beta   90.00
_cell.angle_gamma   90.00
#
_symmetry.space_group_name_H-M   'P 1'
#
loop_
_entity.id
_entity.type
_entity.pdbx_description
1 polymer ?
#
loop_
_entity_poly.entity_id
_entity_poly.type
_entity_poly.pdbx_seq_one_letter_code
_entity_poly.pdbx_strand_id
1 'polypeptide(L)'
;MVQKLVRYIKFPKRKECVNFSPDGTYLAVIERRENKDCLSLFASSSDWGIARHFEALPEMDSLGLLWSPKSDQIVIYSSKLQCMVCVYSLDGRCLFVYKPDDIGMKMHDLMFQ
;
A
#
# COMPACT_ATOMS: atom_id res chain seq x y z
N MET A 1 10.91 18.05 8.07
CA MET A 1 9.88 17.04 7.85
C MET A 1 10.30 15.99 6.84
N VAL A 2 10.61 16.38 5.61
CA VAL A 2 11.10 15.45 4.57
C VAL A 2 12.34 14.69 5.04
N GLN A 3 13.24 15.35 5.75
CA GLN A 3 14.45 14.72 6.26
C GLN A 3 14.17 13.60 7.26
N LYS A 4 13.13 13.72 8.07
CA LYS A 4 12.73 12.63 8.97
C LYS A 4 12.21 11.43 8.21
N LEU A 5 11.41 11.65 7.19
CA LEU A 5 10.92 10.57 6.34
C LEU A 5 12.08 9.81 5.70
N VAL A 6 13.10 10.52 5.23
CA VAL A 6 14.25 9.89 4.59
C VAL A 6 14.99 8.93 5.55
N ARG A 7 14.96 9.21 6.86
CA ARG A 7 15.59 8.31 7.84
C ARG A 7 14.91 6.95 7.90
N TYR A 8 13.60 6.91 7.70
CA TYR A 8 12.81 5.68 7.83
C TYR A 8 12.63 4.97 6.50
N ILE A 9 12.54 5.74 5.41
CA ILE A 9 12.32 5.19 4.08
C ILE A 9 13.68 5.04 3.40
N LYS A 10 14.38 3.95 3.71
CA LYS A 10 15.69 3.72 3.12
C LYS A 10 15.61 3.06 1.75
N PHE A 11 14.67 2.15 1.60
CA PHE A 11 14.59 1.33 0.39
C PHE A 11 13.14 1.12 -0.03
N PRO A 12 12.45 2.17 -0.50
CA PRO A 12 11.13 1.95 -1.08
C PRO A 12 11.29 1.04 -2.28
N LYS A 13 10.37 0.12 -2.45
CA LYS A 13 10.46 -0.86 -3.53
C LYS A 13 10.44 -0.20 -4.90
N ARG A 14 9.55 0.78 -5.07
CA ARG A 14 9.39 1.54 -6.31
C ARG A 14 8.79 2.90 -5.96
N LYS A 15 8.87 3.86 -6.89
CA LYS A 15 8.25 5.17 -6.67
C LYS A 15 6.73 5.06 -6.54
N GLU A 16 6.10 4.10 -7.20
CA GLU A 16 4.66 3.86 -7.13
C GLU A 16 4.25 3.24 -5.78
N CYS A 17 5.23 2.81 -4.99
CA CYS A 17 5.02 2.23 -3.66
C CYS A 17 5.16 3.24 -2.53
N VAL A 18 5.18 4.53 -2.85
CA VAL A 18 5.23 5.63 -1.89
C VAL A 18 4.10 6.59 -2.23
N ASN A 19 3.15 6.77 -1.31
CA ASN A 19 2.02 7.63 -1.62
C ASN A 19 1.39 8.22 -0.37
N PHE A 20 1.16 9.54 -0.38
CA PHE A 20 0.44 10.21 0.69
C PHE A 20 -1.05 9.96 0.57
N SER A 21 -1.72 9.86 1.74
CA SER A 21 -3.18 9.83 1.73
C SER A 21 -3.72 11.17 1.22
N PRO A 22 -4.91 11.15 0.59
CA PRO A 22 -5.49 12.40 0.04
C PRO A 22 -5.64 13.52 1.07
N ASP A 23 -5.92 13.18 2.34
CA ASP A 23 -6.07 14.18 3.41
C ASP A 23 -4.75 14.62 4.04
N GLY A 24 -3.62 14.07 3.59
CA GLY A 24 -2.31 14.42 4.13
C GLY A 24 -1.98 13.84 5.50
N THR A 25 -2.82 12.97 6.04
CA THR A 25 -2.65 12.41 7.39
C THR A 25 -1.57 11.34 7.43
N TYR A 26 -1.46 10.53 6.40
CA TYR A 26 -0.55 9.39 6.36
C TYR A 26 0.30 9.37 5.10
N LEU A 27 1.45 8.72 5.24
CA LEU A 27 2.27 8.31 4.11
C LEU A 27 2.39 6.80 4.15
N ALA A 28 2.03 6.13 3.07
CA ALA A 28 2.16 4.68 2.94
C ALA A 28 3.37 4.36 2.06
N VAL A 29 4.18 3.40 2.52
CA VAL A 29 5.39 2.98 1.81
C VAL A 29 5.47 1.47 1.80
N ILE A 30 5.71 0.89 0.62
CA ILE A 30 6.02 -0.52 0.50
C ILE A 30 7.51 -0.66 0.31
N GLU A 31 8.15 -1.41 1.21
CA GLU A 31 9.56 -1.78 1.11
C GLU A 31 9.65 -3.29 0.92
N ARG A 32 10.70 -3.74 0.22
CA ARG A 32 10.93 -5.17 0.08
C ARG A 32 12.11 -5.58 0.93
N ARG A 33 11.87 -6.48 1.86
CA ARG A 33 12.88 -7.01 2.78
C ARG A 33 12.79 -8.53 2.81
N GLU A 34 13.94 -9.19 2.63
CA GLU A 34 14.02 -10.64 2.70
C GLU A 34 13.00 -11.32 1.78
N ASN A 35 12.86 -10.80 0.58
CA ASN A 35 11.92 -11.30 -0.45
C ASN A 35 10.45 -11.17 -0.06
N LYS A 36 10.13 -10.28 0.87
CA LYS A 36 8.76 -9.99 1.27
C LYS A 36 8.48 -8.50 1.18
N ASP A 37 7.27 -8.17 0.74
CA ASP A 37 6.82 -6.79 0.72
C ASP A 37 6.25 -6.43 2.08
N CYS A 38 6.70 -5.29 2.61
CA CYS A 38 6.26 -4.78 3.90
C CYS A 38 5.64 -3.40 3.70
N LEU A 39 4.51 -3.16 4.34
CA LEU A 39 3.83 -1.88 4.26
C LEU A 39 4.01 -1.14 5.58
N SER A 40 4.44 0.11 5.49
CA SER A 40 4.60 0.98 6.66
C SER A 40 3.75 2.22 6.48
N LEU A 41 3.08 2.63 7.55
CA LEU A 41 2.32 3.87 7.60
C LEU A 41 3.03 4.84 8.53
N PHE A 42 3.28 6.03 8.03
CA PHE A 42 3.83 7.16 8.79
C PHE A 42 2.73 8.19 8.97
N ALA A 43 2.61 8.73 10.19
CA ALA A 43 1.52 9.64 10.52
C ALA A 43 2.02 11.05 10.75
N SER A 44 1.38 12.04 10.15
CA SER A 44 1.71 13.46 10.35
C SER A 44 1.51 13.88 11.79
N SER A 45 0.53 13.30 12.48
CA SER A 45 0.26 13.60 13.89
C SER A 45 1.40 13.16 14.82
N SER A 46 2.22 12.22 14.39
CA SER A 46 3.37 11.73 15.14
C SER A 46 4.69 12.25 14.57
N ASP A 47 4.64 13.43 13.95
CA ASP A 47 5.81 14.06 13.32
C ASP A 47 6.45 13.11 12.29
N TRP A 48 5.61 12.42 11.55
CA TRP A 48 5.99 11.43 10.54
C TRP A 48 6.73 10.22 11.11
N GLY A 49 6.45 9.90 12.37
CA GLY A 49 6.89 8.63 12.95
C GLY A 49 6.03 7.48 12.42
N ILE A 50 6.55 6.25 12.59
CA ILE A 50 5.85 5.05 12.17
C ILE A 50 4.60 4.86 13.03
N ALA A 51 3.44 4.86 12.39
CA ALA A 51 2.18 4.58 13.06
C ALA A 51 1.87 3.08 13.04
N ARG A 52 2.16 2.41 11.91
CA ARG A 52 1.92 0.98 11.77
C ARG A 52 2.91 0.38 10.78
N HIS A 53 3.22 -0.89 11.02
CA HIS A 53 4.07 -1.68 10.13
C HIS A 53 3.47 -3.08 10.01
N PHE A 54 3.24 -3.54 8.80
CA PHE A 54 2.71 -4.89 8.60
C PHE A 54 3.16 -5.42 7.23
N GLU A 55 3.19 -6.73 7.14
CA GLU A 55 3.57 -7.38 5.89
C GLU A 55 2.39 -7.41 4.93
N ALA A 56 2.65 -7.13 3.66
CA ALA A 56 1.70 -7.39 2.60
C ALA A 56 1.59 -8.91 2.42
N LEU A 57 0.69 -9.36 1.54
CA LEU A 57 0.54 -10.79 1.30
C LEU A 57 1.88 -11.41 0.89
N PRO A 58 2.29 -12.53 1.52
CA PRO A 58 3.62 -13.11 1.28
C PRO A 58 3.93 -13.45 -0.17
N GLU A 59 2.93 -13.88 -0.93
CA GLU A 59 3.12 -14.23 -2.33
C GLU A 59 3.00 -13.03 -3.27
N MET A 60 2.72 -11.85 -2.74
CA MET A 60 2.45 -10.69 -3.58
C MET A 60 3.74 -9.96 -3.94
N ASP A 61 3.94 -9.77 -5.24
CA ASP A 61 4.99 -8.91 -5.76
C ASP A 61 4.36 -7.56 -6.09
N SER A 62 4.36 -6.67 -5.11
CA SER A 62 3.65 -5.39 -5.20
C SER A 62 4.29 -4.46 -6.23
N LEU A 63 3.48 -3.93 -7.11
CA LEU A 63 3.91 -2.96 -8.11
C LEU A 63 3.67 -1.53 -7.64
N GLY A 64 2.64 -1.31 -6.86
CA GLY A 64 2.32 0.00 -6.33
C GLY A 64 1.18 -0.03 -5.35
N LEU A 65 0.85 1.13 -4.80
CA LEU A 65 -0.26 1.33 -3.89
C LEU A 65 -1.04 2.58 -4.22
N LEU A 66 -2.32 2.56 -3.89
CA LEU A 66 -3.22 3.69 -4.06
C LEU A 66 -4.04 3.85 -2.78
N TRP A 67 -4.46 5.07 -2.51
CA TRP A 67 -5.34 5.37 -1.40
C TRP A 67 -6.77 5.51 -1.87
N SER A 68 -7.72 5.12 -1.02
CA SER A 68 -9.13 5.46 -1.26
C SER A 68 -9.33 6.97 -1.11
N PRO A 69 -10.35 7.54 -1.75
CA PRO A 69 -10.62 8.99 -1.64
C PRO A 69 -10.85 9.47 -0.21
N LYS A 70 -11.36 8.60 0.66
CA LYS A 70 -11.62 8.94 2.07
C LYS A 70 -10.40 8.74 2.97
N SER A 71 -9.27 8.32 2.42
CA SER A 71 -8.03 8.08 3.17
C SER A 71 -8.17 7.00 4.25
N ASP A 72 -9.10 6.07 4.08
CA ASP A 72 -9.37 5.01 5.06
C ASP A 72 -8.99 3.61 4.58
N GLN A 73 -8.60 3.47 3.33
CA GLN A 73 -8.21 2.18 2.77
C GLN A 73 -7.02 2.34 1.84
N ILE A 74 -6.20 1.30 1.78
CA ILE A 74 -5.03 1.25 0.90
C ILE A 74 -5.21 0.07 -0.05
N VAL A 75 -5.05 0.33 -1.34
CA VAL A 75 -5.12 -0.69 -2.38
C VAL A 75 -3.72 -0.98 -2.86
N ILE A 76 -3.30 -2.23 -2.74
CA ILE A 76 -1.99 -2.69 -3.22
C ILE A 76 -2.23 -3.59 -4.43
N TYR A 77 -1.54 -3.31 -5.52
CA TYR A 77 -1.70 -4.08 -6.75
C TYR A 77 -0.35 -4.68 -7.18
N SER A 78 -0.44 -5.87 -7.77
CA SER A 78 0.74 -6.58 -8.27
C SER A 78 0.92 -6.36 -9.78
N SER A 79 1.95 -7.00 -10.33
CA SER A 79 2.20 -6.97 -11.76
C SER A 79 1.06 -7.61 -12.55
N LYS A 80 1.01 -7.32 -13.86
CA LYS A 80 0.03 -7.92 -14.75
C LYS A 80 0.13 -9.44 -14.81
N LEU A 81 1.34 -9.96 -14.59
CA LEU A 81 1.55 -11.42 -14.61
C LEU A 81 0.89 -12.08 -13.39
N GLN A 82 0.97 -11.46 -12.23
CA GLN A 82 0.37 -12.00 -11.03
C GLN A 82 -1.10 -11.62 -10.90
N CYS A 83 -1.47 -10.43 -11.35
CA CYS A 83 -2.85 -9.92 -11.38
C CYS A 83 -3.56 -10.01 -10.03
N MET A 84 -2.89 -9.59 -8.95
CA MET A 84 -3.50 -9.58 -7.62
C MET A 84 -3.76 -8.15 -7.16
N VAL A 85 -4.87 -7.96 -6.46
CA VAL A 85 -5.21 -6.67 -5.83
C VAL A 85 -5.64 -6.97 -4.40
N CYS A 86 -5.05 -6.27 -3.45
CA CYS A 86 -5.39 -6.39 -2.04
C CYS A 86 -5.84 -5.04 -1.51
N VAL A 87 -6.88 -5.04 -0.68
CA VAL A 87 -7.38 -3.83 -0.05
C VAL A 87 -7.20 -3.98 1.46
N TYR A 88 -6.46 -3.03 2.04
CA TYR A 88 -6.16 -3.02 3.47
C TYR A 88 -6.86 -1.86 4.17
N SER A 89 -7.30 -2.12 5.40
CA SER A 89 -7.74 -1.06 6.30
C SER A 89 -6.52 -0.43 6.98
N LEU A 90 -6.74 0.71 7.65
CA LEU A 90 -5.65 1.40 8.35
C LEU A 90 -5.10 0.63 9.54
N ASP A 91 -5.87 -0.29 10.09
CA ASP A 91 -5.41 -1.13 11.20
C ASP A 91 -4.65 -2.38 10.73
N GLY A 92 -4.39 -2.51 9.45
CA GLY A 92 -3.58 -3.58 8.90
C GLY A 92 -4.35 -4.83 8.49
N ARG A 93 -5.69 -4.81 8.55
CA ARG A 93 -6.48 -5.96 8.10
C ARG A 93 -6.62 -5.95 6.60
N CYS A 94 -6.40 -7.11 5.99
CA CYS A 94 -6.70 -7.30 4.58
C CYS A 94 -8.20 -7.51 4.42
N LEU A 95 -8.88 -6.54 3.84
CA LEU A 95 -10.33 -6.58 3.69
C LEU A 95 -10.75 -7.43 2.50
N PHE A 96 -10.03 -7.30 1.39
CA PHE A 96 -10.34 -8.02 0.15
C PHE A 96 -9.06 -8.42 -0.55
N VAL A 97 -9.11 -9.60 -1.19
CA VAL A 97 -8.06 -10.07 -2.09
C VAL A 97 -8.74 -10.48 -3.39
N TYR A 98 -8.33 -9.85 -4.49
CA TYR A 98 -8.79 -10.21 -5.82
C TYR A 98 -7.68 -10.93 -6.54
N LYS A 99 -7.96 -12.14 -7.03
CA LYS A 99 -7.02 -12.98 -7.77
C LYS A 99 -7.42 -13.08 -9.24
N PRO A 100 -6.55 -13.64 -10.11
CA PRO A 100 -6.83 -13.67 -11.56
C PRO A 100 -8.21 -14.19 -11.94
N ASP A 101 -8.70 -15.21 -11.24
CA ASP A 101 -10.00 -15.80 -11.55
C ASP A 101 -11.17 -14.87 -11.25
N ASP A 102 -10.96 -13.90 -10.36
CA ASP A 102 -12.00 -12.97 -9.90
C ASP A 102 -11.90 -11.62 -10.59
N ILE A 103 -10.74 -11.27 -11.11
CA ILE A 103 -10.38 -9.90 -11.46
C ILE A 103 -11.14 -9.36 -12.67
N GLY A 104 -11.45 -10.20 -13.64
CA GLY A 104 -12.02 -9.72 -14.90
C GLY A 104 -13.14 -8.70 -14.72
N MET A 105 -14.23 -9.10 -14.08
CA MET A 105 -15.37 -8.20 -13.87
C MET A 105 -15.18 -7.25 -12.70
N LYS A 106 -14.60 -7.73 -11.59
CA LYS A 106 -14.49 -6.91 -10.39
C LYS A 106 -13.48 -5.78 -10.53
N MET A 107 -12.38 -6.01 -11.22
CA MET A 107 -11.43 -4.93 -11.51
C MET A 107 -12.05 -3.85 -12.37
N HIS A 108 -12.86 -4.25 -13.34
CA HIS A 108 -13.59 -3.28 -14.15
C HIS A 108 -14.46 -2.39 -13.27
N ASP A 109 -15.21 -3.00 -12.36
CA ASP A 109 -16.08 -2.26 -11.44
C ASP A 109 -15.28 -1.30 -10.55
N LEU A 110 -14.13 -1.75 -10.02
CA LEU A 110 -13.30 -0.92 -9.17
C LEU A 110 -12.72 0.28 -9.90
N MET A 111 -12.33 0.10 -11.14
CA MET A 111 -11.66 1.15 -11.91
C MET A 111 -12.62 2.15 -12.54
N PHE A 112 -13.86 1.77 -12.75
CA PHE A 112 -14.82 2.60 -13.48
C PHE A 112 -16.03 3.04 -12.67
N GLN A 113 -15.98 2.87 -11.38
CA GLN A 113 -17.02 3.41 -10.50
C GLN A 113 -16.85 4.91 -10.24
#